data_92933fbdbfc97d8cb686f07c96db3174
#
_entry.id   92933fbdbfc97d8cb686f07c96db3174
#
_cell.length_a   1.000
_cell.length_b   1.000
_cell.length_c   1.000
_cell.angle_alpha   90.00
_cell.angle_beta   90.00
_cell.angle_gamma   90.00
#
_symmetry.space_group_name_H-M   'P 1'
#
loop_
_entity.id
_entity.type
_entity.pdbx_description
1 polymer ?
#
loop_
_entity_poly.entity_id
_entity_poly.type
_entity_poly.pdbx_seq_one_letter_code
_entity_poly.pdbx_strand_id
1 'polypeptide(L)'
;MGDSVTFSGGGDLDNGMTVNVSYELDGGNYDDYSMKLGLGDGNGTVTFSGNSVNAGGVDAVKDIIPTAYTAVYENTNAVDNGLATTSGRNTTSMWGYANSFGSLDVSLGYNAKNSTASTDDGAESSIGLTWNDALMDGLTLVAGRFDDSNIAENNTYGLKYTAGGLTAGYQLTDVDYETSSSNDQEAVHMGVSFAVNENLSVSAGRQSVEITTTATDEVNTGMSASYTMGSITVGAAMNEVDAVGGVEGVKAEVTSLNLAFAF
;
A
#
# COMPACT_ATOMS: atom_id res chain seq x y z
N MET A 1 19.95 -10.91 9.41
CA MET A 1 18.99 -12.01 9.66
C MET A 1 18.08 -11.50 10.74
N GLY A 2 16.78 -11.33 10.46
CA GLY A 2 15.81 -11.00 11.50
C GLY A 2 15.65 -12.22 12.42
N ASP A 3 15.45 -11.98 13.70
CA ASP A 3 15.25 -12.98 14.75
C ASP A 3 13.83 -12.92 15.33
N SER A 4 12.84 -12.65 14.45
CA SER A 4 11.45 -12.55 14.85
C SER A 4 10.78 -13.91 15.03
N VAL A 5 9.82 -13.97 15.96
CA VAL A 5 8.95 -15.11 16.20
C VAL A 5 7.50 -14.66 16.26
N THR A 6 6.68 -15.18 15.37
CA THR A 6 5.25 -14.87 15.31
C THR A 6 4.43 -16.00 15.94
N PHE A 7 3.56 -15.64 16.87
CA PHE A 7 2.53 -16.50 17.44
C PHE A 7 1.19 -16.14 16.80
N SER A 8 0.48 -17.13 16.29
CA SER A 8 -0.85 -16.92 15.73
C SER A 8 -1.81 -18.02 16.18
N GLY A 9 -3.06 -17.67 16.30
CA GLY A 9 -4.13 -18.60 16.66
C GLY A 9 -5.48 -18.02 16.32
N GLY A 10 -6.48 -18.88 16.21
CA GLY A 10 -7.83 -18.45 15.91
C GLY A 10 -8.84 -19.58 16.11
N GLY A 11 -10.11 -19.24 16.01
CA GLY A 11 -11.20 -20.20 16.13
C GLY A 11 -12.55 -19.57 15.86
N ASP A 12 -13.55 -20.45 15.77
CA ASP A 12 -14.95 -20.08 15.61
C ASP A 12 -15.57 -19.89 16.99
N LEU A 13 -16.48 -18.92 17.08
CA LEU A 13 -17.29 -18.64 18.25
C LEU A 13 -18.68 -19.25 18.05
N ASP A 14 -19.36 -19.60 19.17
CA ASP A 14 -20.67 -20.26 19.15
C ASP A 14 -21.77 -19.48 18.42
N ASN A 15 -21.57 -18.18 18.22
CA ASN A 15 -22.51 -17.28 17.52
C ASN A 15 -22.21 -17.10 16.03
N GLY A 16 -21.33 -17.93 15.44
CA GLY A 16 -20.94 -17.85 14.03
C GLY A 16 -19.89 -16.77 13.70
N MET A 17 -19.38 -16.08 14.71
CA MET A 17 -18.24 -15.17 14.54
C MET A 17 -16.93 -15.96 14.56
N THR A 18 -15.86 -15.36 14.06
CA THR A 18 -14.51 -15.93 14.09
C THR A 18 -13.55 -14.97 14.75
N VAL A 19 -12.55 -15.48 15.46
CA VAL A 19 -11.46 -14.66 16.01
C VAL A 19 -10.12 -15.19 15.51
N ASN A 20 -9.23 -14.27 15.10
CA ASN A 20 -7.84 -14.56 14.77
C ASN A 20 -6.94 -13.56 15.48
N VAL A 21 -5.87 -14.05 16.09
CA VAL A 21 -4.89 -13.23 16.79
C VAL A 21 -3.51 -13.54 16.24
N SER A 22 -2.72 -12.52 15.98
CA SER A 22 -1.30 -12.62 15.63
C SER A 22 -0.51 -11.68 16.52
N TYR A 23 0.65 -12.13 16.94
CA TYR A 23 1.56 -11.38 17.79
C TYR A 23 3.00 -11.74 17.45
N GLU A 24 3.83 -10.75 17.17
CA GLU A 24 5.24 -10.91 16.80
C GLU A 24 6.16 -10.35 17.88
N LEU A 25 7.21 -11.11 18.14
CA LEU A 25 8.37 -10.69 18.92
C LEU A 25 9.57 -10.54 17.97
N ASP A 26 10.19 -9.36 17.97
CA ASP A 26 11.43 -9.10 17.26
C ASP A 26 12.45 -8.46 18.20
N GLY A 27 13.70 -8.97 18.17
CA GLY A 27 14.78 -8.47 19.01
C GLY A 27 14.51 -8.48 20.52
N GLY A 28 13.58 -9.35 21.00
CA GLY A 28 13.20 -9.47 22.40
C GLY A 28 12.13 -8.46 22.88
N ASN A 29 11.59 -7.64 21.98
CA ASN A 29 10.43 -6.77 22.22
C ASN A 29 9.21 -7.27 21.46
N TYR A 30 8.01 -6.84 21.89
CA TYR A 30 6.84 -7.00 21.02
C TYR A 30 7.00 -6.03 19.85
N ASP A 31 6.68 -6.52 18.67
CA ASP A 31 6.70 -5.72 17.46
C ASP A 31 5.28 -5.61 16.91
N ASP A 32 4.89 -6.48 16.02
CA ASP A 32 3.58 -6.44 15.40
C ASP A 32 2.51 -7.21 16.16
N TYR A 33 1.31 -6.69 16.20
CA TYR A 33 0.15 -7.41 16.73
C TYR A 33 -1.12 -7.09 15.97
N SER A 34 -2.01 -8.08 15.86
CA SER A 34 -3.35 -7.90 15.34
C SER A 34 -4.35 -8.87 15.96
N MET A 35 -5.57 -8.38 16.11
CA MET A 35 -6.75 -9.19 16.42
C MET A 35 -7.81 -8.91 15.36
N LYS A 36 -8.32 -9.95 14.71
CA LYS A 36 -9.37 -9.85 13.69
C LYS A 36 -10.60 -10.59 14.19
N LEU A 37 -11.74 -9.92 14.19
CA LEU A 37 -13.04 -10.46 14.55
C LEU A 37 -13.92 -10.48 13.28
N GLY A 38 -14.13 -11.65 12.71
CA GLY A 38 -15.12 -11.87 11.66
C GLY A 38 -16.51 -11.87 12.27
N LEU A 39 -17.40 -10.98 11.79
CA LEU A 39 -18.71 -10.74 12.39
C LEU A 39 -19.77 -11.80 12.00
N GLY A 40 -19.43 -12.72 11.10
CA GLY A 40 -20.36 -13.72 10.57
C GLY A 40 -21.40 -13.13 9.60
N ASP A 41 -22.13 -14.01 8.92
CA ASP A 41 -23.26 -13.66 8.03
C ASP A 41 -22.95 -12.57 6.98
N GLY A 42 -21.69 -12.44 6.54
CA GLY A 42 -21.28 -11.43 5.58
C GLY A 42 -21.20 -9.99 6.12
N ASN A 43 -21.19 -9.82 7.45
CA ASN A 43 -21.13 -8.51 8.11
C ASN A 43 -19.71 -7.92 8.17
N GLY A 44 -18.71 -8.57 7.54
CA GLY A 44 -17.35 -8.08 7.47
C GLY A 44 -16.48 -8.45 8.65
N THR A 45 -15.35 -7.78 8.77
CA THR A 45 -14.31 -8.04 9.77
C THR A 45 -13.91 -6.74 10.46
N VAL A 46 -13.88 -6.76 11.79
CA VAL A 46 -13.26 -5.72 12.61
C VAL A 46 -11.83 -6.15 12.93
N THR A 47 -10.89 -5.26 12.75
CA THR A 47 -9.46 -5.46 13.06
C THR A 47 -9.03 -4.48 14.14
N PHE A 48 -8.29 -4.96 15.12
CA PHE A 48 -7.51 -4.15 16.05
C PHE A 48 -6.05 -4.52 15.88
N SER A 49 -5.19 -3.55 15.66
CA SER A 49 -3.77 -3.82 15.39
C SER A 49 -2.86 -2.71 15.88
N GLY A 50 -1.57 -2.95 15.84
CA GLY A 50 -0.57 -1.96 16.18
C GLY A 50 0.81 -2.31 15.66
N ASN A 51 1.71 -1.37 15.84
CA ASN A 51 3.01 -1.27 15.24
C ASN A 51 2.91 -1.25 13.69
N SER A 52 3.56 -2.10 12.97
CA SER A 52 3.56 -2.07 11.50
C SER A 52 2.32 -2.69 10.85
N VAL A 53 1.39 -3.25 11.64
CA VAL A 53 0.20 -3.90 11.10
C VAL A 53 -0.90 -2.88 10.85
N ASN A 54 -1.18 -2.61 9.58
CA ASN A 54 -2.27 -1.73 9.18
C ASN A 54 -3.65 -2.39 9.43
N ALA A 55 -4.58 -1.64 10.02
CA ALA A 55 -5.94 -2.12 10.28
C ALA A 55 -6.88 -1.99 9.07
N GLY A 56 -6.47 -1.29 8.01
CA GLY A 56 -7.28 -1.06 6.81
C GLY A 56 -7.37 0.41 6.38
N GLY A 57 -8.49 0.79 5.81
CA GLY A 57 -8.70 2.15 5.27
C GLY A 57 -8.06 2.35 3.91
N VAL A 58 -7.47 3.52 3.67
CA VAL A 58 -6.84 3.90 2.39
C VAL A 58 -5.69 2.98 1.99
N ASP A 59 -5.03 2.33 2.95
CA ASP A 59 -3.94 1.39 2.67
C ASP A 59 -4.37 0.23 1.75
N ALA A 60 -5.65 -0.14 1.77
CA ALA A 60 -6.21 -1.14 0.86
C ALA A 60 -6.17 -0.73 -0.62
N VAL A 61 -6.03 0.57 -0.90
CA VAL A 61 -6.11 1.15 -2.26
C VAL A 61 -4.94 2.06 -2.60
N LYS A 62 -3.91 2.12 -1.75
CA LYS A 62 -2.78 3.06 -1.90
C LYS A 62 -1.91 2.80 -3.12
N ASP A 63 -1.84 1.56 -3.58
CA ASP A 63 -1.09 1.15 -4.76
C ASP A 63 -1.81 0.03 -5.51
N ILE A 64 -2.36 0.38 -6.68
CA ILE A 64 -3.06 -0.57 -7.55
C ILE A 64 -2.32 -0.80 -8.86
N ILE A 65 -1.15 -0.20 -9.03
CA ILE A 65 -0.41 -0.26 -10.29
C ILE A 65 0.17 -1.66 -10.48
N PRO A 66 -0.11 -2.31 -11.62
CA PRO A 66 0.33 -3.68 -11.84
C PRO A 66 1.84 -3.77 -12.04
N THR A 67 2.48 -4.66 -11.27
CA THR A 67 3.91 -4.97 -11.38
C THR A 67 4.14 -6.48 -11.51
N ALA A 68 5.24 -6.89 -12.15
CA ALA A 68 5.63 -8.29 -12.22
C ALA A 68 6.47 -8.73 -11.00
N TYR A 69 7.27 -7.82 -10.45
CA TYR A 69 8.12 -8.09 -9.29
C TYR A 69 8.09 -6.95 -8.29
N THR A 70 8.44 -5.73 -8.66
CA THR A 70 8.49 -4.57 -7.76
C THR A 70 8.05 -3.30 -8.47
N ALA A 71 7.59 -2.31 -7.71
CA ALA A 71 7.18 -1.02 -8.23
C ALA A 71 8.38 -0.19 -8.69
N VAL A 72 8.13 0.83 -9.52
CA VAL A 72 9.19 1.65 -10.14
C VAL A 72 9.94 2.53 -9.14
N TYR A 73 9.32 2.87 -8.01
CA TYR A 73 9.90 3.68 -6.94
C TYR A 73 10.61 2.86 -5.86
N GLU A 74 10.51 1.55 -5.89
CA GLU A 74 11.10 0.67 -4.89
C GLU A 74 12.62 0.62 -5.00
N ASN A 75 13.28 0.58 -3.83
CA ASN A 75 14.74 0.48 -3.70
C ASN A 75 15.53 1.64 -4.32
N THR A 76 14.89 2.71 -4.74
CA THR A 76 15.51 3.98 -5.14
C THR A 76 15.48 4.94 -3.95
N ASN A 77 16.26 6.01 -3.99
CA ASN A 77 16.12 7.10 -3.03
C ASN A 77 14.99 8.06 -3.42
N ALA A 78 13.97 7.55 -4.10
CA ALA A 78 12.79 8.29 -4.47
C ALA A 78 12.14 8.91 -3.23
N VAL A 79 11.64 10.11 -3.37
CA VAL A 79 10.72 10.68 -2.40
C VAL A 79 9.52 9.73 -2.32
N ASP A 80 9.13 9.45 -1.14
CA ASP A 80 8.01 8.58 -0.85
C ASP A 80 6.74 9.24 -1.43
N ASN A 81 6.51 9.02 -2.58
CA ASN A 81 5.58 9.26 -3.69
C ASN A 81 4.11 9.58 -3.34
N GLY A 82 3.86 10.37 -2.31
CA GLY A 82 2.49 10.70 -1.88
C GLY A 82 1.69 9.51 -1.33
N LEU A 83 2.25 8.30 -1.35
CA LEU A 83 1.62 7.11 -0.79
C LEU A 83 2.01 6.86 0.68
N ALA A 84 3.04 7.52 1.16
CA ALA A 84 3.67 7.26 2.45
C ALA A 84 2.86 7.64 3.68
N THR A 85 1.97 8.59 3.54
CA THR A 85 1.14 9.06 4.66
C THR A 85 -0.06 8.19 4.94
N THR A 86 -0.23 7.10 4.21
CA THR A 86 -1.44 6.29 4.26
C THR A 86 -1.45 5.23 5.34
N SER A 87 -0.32 4.89 5.89
CA SER A 87 -0.23 3.90 6.97
C SER A 87 0.06 4.61 8.28
N GLY A 88 -1.00 4.84 9.03
CA GLY A 88 -1.03 5.36 10.38
C GLY A 88 0.32 5.69 11.03
N ARG A 89 0.62 6.96 11.17
CA ARG A 89 1.83 7.42 11.88
C ARG A 89 1.84 7.00 13.33
N ASN A 90 0.67 6.76 13.87
CA ASN A 90 0.49 6.28 15.21
C ASN A 90 0.12 4.79 15.16
N THR A 91 1.12 3.97 15.07
CA THR A 91 1.02 2.53 14.84
C THR A 91 0.49 1.73 16.05
N THR A 92 0.12 2.39 17.13
CA THR A 92 -0.43 1.74 18.30
C THR A 92 -1.93 1.95 18.38
N SER A 93 -2.70 0.85 18.46
CA SER A 93 -4.15 0.91 18.69
C SER A 93 -4.99 1.35 17.48
N MET A 94 -4.67 0.83 16.31
CA MET A 94 -5.47 1.02 15.11
C MET A 94 -6.72 0.14 15.11
N TRP A 95 -7.83 0.71 14.70
CA TRP A 95 -9.08 0.01 14.44
C TRP A 95 -9.41 0.02 12.96
N GLY A 96 -9.84 -1.09 12.45
CA GLY A 96 -10.25 -1.23 11.06
C GLY A 96 -11.57 -1.98 10.93
N TYR A 97 -12.24 -1.73 9.83
CA TYR A 97 -13.38 -2.52 9.39
C TYR A 97 -13.28 -2.74 7.89
N ALA A 98 -13.51 -3.97 7.45
CA ALA A 98 -13.56 -4.32 6.03
C ALA A 98 -14.78 -5.19 5.73
N ASN A 99 -15.44 -4.89 4.62
CA ASN A 99 -16.56 -5.69 4.12
C ASN A 99 -16.69 -5.57 2.61
N SER A 100 -17.33 -6.57 1.99
CA SER A 100 -17.65 -6.60 0.56
C SER A 100 -19.18 -6.57 0.37
N PHE A 101 -19.64 -5.65 -0.44
CA PHE A 101 -21.05 -5.47 -0.81
C PHE A 101 -21.21 -5.76 -2.30
N GLY A 102 -21.31 -7.03 -2.66
CA GLY A 102 -21.24 -7.46 -4.05
C GLY A 102 -19.85 -7.20 -4.64
N SER A 103 -19.77 -6.36 -5.67
CA SER A 103 -18.50 -5.96 -6.30
C SER A 103 -17.81 -4.76 -5.64
N LEU A 104 -18.42 -4.17 -4.62
CA LEU A 104 -17.83 -3.03 -3.87
C LEU A 104 -17.20 -3.52 -2.57
N ASP A 105 -15.89 -3.36 -2.44
CA ASP A 105 -15.15 -3.57 -1.20
C ASP A 105 -14.96 -2.23 -0.48
N VAL A 106 -15.21 -2.22 0.83
CA VAL A 106 -15.08 -1.06 1.71
C VAL A 106 -14.07 -1.40 2.80
N SER A 107 -13.09 -0.52 3.00
CA SER A 107 -12.12 -0.61 4.07
C SER A 107 -12.10 0.71 4.85
N LEU A 108 -12.20 0.64 6.17
CA LEU A 108 -12.17 1.78 7.07
C LEU A 108 -11.01 1.60 8.05
N GLY A 109 -10.32 2.69 8.37
CA GLY A 109 -9.27 2.74 9.39
C GLY A 109 -9.51 3.91 10.35
N TYR A 110 -9.21 3.70 11.62
CA TYR A 110 -9.25 4.74 12.63
C TYR A 110 -8.17 4.52 13.68
N ASN A 111 -7.48 5.59 14.04
CA ASN A 111 -6.55 5.63 15.16
C ASN A 111 -6.89 6.82 16.06
N ALA A 112 -7.01 6.56 17.36
CA ALA A 112 -7.32 7.61 18.32
C ALA A 112 -6.08 8.49 18.55
N LYS A 113 -6.31 9.78 18.80
CA LYS A 113 -5.27 10.74 19.18
C LYS A 113 -4.41 10.18 20.34
N ASN A 114 -3.09 10.21 20.18
CA ASN A 114 -2.17 9.87 21.25
C ASN A 114 -1.81 11.13 22.05
N SER A 115 -2.38 11.25 23.24
CA SER A 115 -2.17 12.41 24.13
C SER A 115 -0.80 12.43 24.85
N THR A 116 0.04 11.42 24.66
CA THR A 116 1.35 11.29 25.32
C THR A 116 2.54 11.60 24.43
N ALA A 117 2.33 11.80 23.12
CA ALA A 117 3.38 12.21 22.22
C ALA A 117 3.74 13.69 22.44
N SER A 118 5.01 14.04 22.34
CA SER A 118 5.50 15.43 22.42
C SER A 118 5.14 16.27 21.20
N THR A 119 4.71 15.63 20.13
CA THR A 119 4.06 16.18 18.95
C THR A 119 2.58 15.87 19.04
N ASP A 120 1.74 16.86 18.84
CA ASP A 120 0.28 16.77 19.00
C ASP A 120 -0.32 16.02 17.80
N ASP A 121 -0.11 14.68 17.77
CA ASP A 121 -0.66 13.83 16.72
C ASP A 121 -2.18 13.83 16.85
N GLY A 122 -2.87 14.20 15.77
CA GLY A 122 -4.32 14.18 15.66
C GLY A 122 -4.89 12.76 15.73
N ALA A 123 -6.21 12.67 15.72
CA ALA A 123 -6.85 11.40 15.40
C ALA A 123 -6.74 11.17 13.89
N GLU A 124 -6.45 9.95 13.50
CA GLU A 124 -6.36 9.53 12.11
C GLU A 124 -7.64 8.82 11.70
N SER A 125 -8.13 9.10 10.51
CA SER A 125 -9.22 8.37 9.89
C SER A 125 -8.93 8.09 8.43
N SER A 126 -9.34 6.92 7.95
CA SER A 126 -9.15 6.58 6.55
C SER A 126 -10.26 5.71 5.99
N ILE A 127 -10.48 5.85 4.70
CA ILE A 127 -11.41 5.03 3.93
C ILE A 127 -10.76 4.62 2.61
N GLY A 128 -10.93 3.36 2.25
CA GLY A 128 -10.60 2.81 0.94
C GLY A 128 -11.81 2.14 0.32
N LEU A 129 -12.06 2.39 -0.94
CA LEU A 129 -13.15 1.81 -1.73
C LEU A 129 -12.55 1.14 -2.98
N THR A 130 -12.94 -0.10 -3.23
CA THR A 130 -12.59 -0.81 -4.46
C THR A 130 -13.86 -1.31 -5.12
N TRP A 131 -14.12 -0.89 -6.35
CA TRP A 131 -15.24 -1.37 -7.15
C TRP A 131 -14.73 -2.26 -8.27
N ASN A 132 -14.87 -3.56 -8.08
CA ASN A 132 -14.49 -4.58 -9.04
C ASN A 132 -15.53 -4.72 -10.14
N ASP A 133 -15.09 -4.95 -11.38
CA ASP A 133 -15.96 -5.05 -12.56
C ASP A 133 -16.96 -3.88 -12.69
N ALA A 134 -16.48 -2.67 -12.40
CA ALA A 134 -17.28 -1.48 -12.15
C ALA A 134 -18.25 -1.11 -13.27
N LEU A 135 -17.81 -1.14 -14.51
CA LEU A 135 -18.60 -0.79 -15.69
C LEU A 135 -18.53 -1.89 -16.75
N MET A 136 -17.52 -2.72 -16.67
CA MET A 136 -17.26 -3.85 -17.55
C MET A 136 -16.35 -4.85 -16.85
N ASP A 137 -16.36 -6.09 -17.29
CA ASP A 137 -15.53 -7.16 -16.78
C ASP A 137 -14.02 -6.76 -16.84
N GLY A 138 -13.30 -6.96 -15.75
CA GLY A 138 -11.88 -6.66 -15.61
C GLY A 138 -11.53 -5.21 -15.29
N LEU A 139 -12.50 -4.27 -15.21
CA LEU A 139 -12.26 -2.90 -14.78
C LEU A 139 -12.45 -2.76 -13.27
N THR A 140 -11.39 -2.42 -12.57
CA THR A 140 -11.41 -2.05 -11.15
C THR A 140 -11.22 -0.54 -11.01
N LEU A 141 -12.10 0.10 -10.23
CA LEU A 141 -11.96 1.50 -9.82
C LEU A 141 -11.68 1.55 -8.33
N VAL A 142 -10.79 2.46 -7.92
CA VAL A 142 -10.51 2.68 -6.49
C VAL A 142 -10.60 4.15 -6.14
N ALA A 143 -10.98 4.42 -4.90
CA ALA A 143 -10.91 5.74 -4.29
C ALA A 143 -10.54 5.57 -2.82
N GLY A 144 -9.73 6.48 -2.29
CA GLY A 144 -9.33 6.47 -0.89
C GLY A 144 -9.07 7.85 -0.35
N ARG A 145 -9.27 8.01 0.95
CA ARG A 145 -8.94 9.22 1.69
C ARG A 145 -8.32 8.84 3.03
N PHE A 146 -7.28 9.55 3.40
CA PHE A 146 -6.67 9.56 4.72
C PHE A 146 -6.70 10.98 5.27
N ASP A 147 -6.95 11.12 6.55
CA ASP A 147 -7.00 12.39 7.26
C ASP A 147 -6.33 12.22 8.63
N ASP A 148 -5.23 12.91 8.83
CA ASP A 148 -4.65 13.18 10.14
C ASP A 148 -4.74 14.69 10.36
N SER A 149 -5.64 15.12 11.21
CA SER A 149 -6.04 16.50 11.42
C SER A 149 -4.91 17.48 11.78
N ASN A 150 -3.69 16.98 12.06
CA ASN A 150 -2.55 17.82 12.44
C ASN A 150 -1.35 17.67 11.50
N ILE A 151 -1.39 16.73 10.56
CA ILE A 151 -0.22 16.38 9.77
C ILE A 151 -0.48 16.46 8.28
N ALA A 152 -1.44 15.70 7.76
CA ALA A 152 -1.73 15.66 6.34
C ALA A 152 -3.10 15.07 6.01
N GLU A 153 -3.66 15.51 4.91
CA GLU A 153 -4.75 14.87 4.20
C GLU A 153 -4.20 14.21 2.93
N ASN A 154 -4.68 13.03 2.60
CA ASN A 154 -4.31 12.32 1.38
C ASN A 154 -5.57 11.84 0.68
N ASN A 155 -5.66 12.08 -0.63
CA ASN A 155 -6.72 11.58 -1.48
C ASN A 155 -6.11 10.76 -2.62
N THR A 156 -6.60 9.55 -2.85
CA THR A 156 -6.14 8.71 -3.96
C THR A 156 -7.30 8.21 -4.81
N TYR A 157 -7.08 8.17 -6.12
CA TYR A 157 -8.04 7.67 -7.12
C TYR A 157 -7.31 6.85 -8.15
N GLY A 158 -7.87 5.72 -8.52
CA GLY A 158 -7.21 4.88 -9.50
C GLY A 158 -8.14 4.01 -10.30
N LEU A 159 -7.62 3.54 -11.41
CA LEU A 159 -8.26 2.54 -12.25
C LEU A 159 -7.24 1.47 -12.67
N LYS A 160 -7.72 0.23 -12.75
CA LYS A 160 -6.95 -0.90 -13.25
C LYS A 160 -7.84 -1.71 -14.18
N TYR A 161 -7.31 -2.04 -15.36
CA TYR A 161 -8.02 -2.86 -16.33
C TYR A 161 -7.22 -4.10 -16.70
N THR A 162 -7.87 -5.25 -16.60
CA THR A 162 -7.28 -6.55 -16.93
C THR A 162 -8.04 -7.19 -18.08
N ALA A 163 -7.32 -7.55 -19.15
CA ALA A 163 -7.87 -8.26 -20.28
C ALA A 163 -6.90 -9.35 -20.74
N GLY A 164 -7.29 -10.61 -20.58
CA GLY A 164 -6.41 -11.75 -20.85
C GLY A 164 -5.17 -11.70 -19.95
N GLY A 165 -3.98 -11.75 -20.56
CA GLY A 165 -2.70 -11.66 -19.82
C GLY A 165 -2.21 -10.24 -19.55
N LEU A 166 -2.89 -9.20 -20.05
CA LEU A 166 -2.50 -7.80 -19.92
C LEU A 166 -3.27 -7.14 -18.79
N THR A 167 -2.55 -6.42 -17.93
CA THR A 167 -3.13 -5.50 -16.93
C THR A 167 -2.50 -4.12 -17.09
N ALA A 168 -3.31 -3.07 -17.11
CA ALA A 168 -2.87 -1.68 -17.10
C ALA A 168 -3.49 -0.94 -15.92
N GLY A 169 -2.75 -0.02 -15.31
CA GLY A 169 -3.18 0.76 -14.17
C GLY A 169 -2.79 2.23 -14.28
N TYR A 170 -3.61 3.08 -13.69
CA TYR A 170 -3.39 4.51 -13.50
C TYR A 170 -3.88 4.92 -12.13
N GLN A 171 -3.09 5.68 -11.40
CA GLN A 171 -3.43 6.19 -10.07
C GLN A 171 -2.95 7.62 -9.92
N LEU A 172 -3.79 8.44 -9.32
CA LEU A 172 -3.50 9.80 -8.88
C LEU A 172 -3.60 9.84 -7.37
N THR A 173 -2.60 10.42 -6.73
CA THR A 173 -2.59 10.64 -5.27
C THR A 173 -2.19 12.09 -5.00
N ASP A 174 -2.94 12.73 -4.14
CA ASP A 174 -2.76 14.10 -3.69
C ASP A 174 -2.52 14.10 -2.18
N VAL A 175 -1.50 14.82 -1.70
CA VAL A 175 -1.14 14.94 -0.29
C VAL A 175 -1.01 16.41 0.09
N ASP A 176 -1.91 16.87 0.93
CA ASP A 176 -1.91 18.20 1.53
C ASP A 176 -1.37 18.14 2.97
N TYR A 177 -0.26 18.82 3.24
CA TYR A 177 0.34 18.87 4.58
C TYR A 177 -0.18 20.05 5.40
N GLU A 178 -0.84 19.79 6.52
CA GLU A 178 -1.42 20.79 7.41
C GLU A 178 -0.38 21.75 8.03
N THR A 179 0.83 21.27 8.28
CA THR A 179 1.88 22.04 8.95
C THR A 179 2.80 22.78 7.98
N SER A 180 2.82 22.43 6.72
CA SER A 180 3.71 23.02 5.72
C SER A 180 3.24 22.69 4.31
N SER A 181 2.45 23.56 3.72
CA SER A 181 2.04 23.48 2.30
C SER A 181 3.23 23.44 1.31
N SER A 182 4.43 23.73 1.80
CA SER A 182 5.66 23.58 0.99
C SER A 182 6.03 22.14 0.67
N ASN A 183 5.40 21.18 1.31
CA ASN A 183 5.62 19.74 1.09
C ASN A 183 4.46 19.06 0.38
N ASP A 184 3.39 19.81 0.01
CA ASP A 184 2.27 19.24 -0.71
C ASP A 184 2.74 18.56 -1.99
N GLN A 185 2.15 17.41 -2.29
CA GLN A 185 2.59 16.53 -3.38
C GLN A 185 1.40 16.07 -4.21
N GLU A 186 1.58 16.05 -5.53
CA GLU A 186 0.72 15.31 -6.43
C GLU A 186 1.53 14.21 -7.12
N ALA A 187 1.10 12.96 -6.99
CA ALA A 187 1.73 11.81 -7.60
C ALA A 187 0.84 11.17 -8.66
N VAL A 188 1.35 11.08 -9.88
CA VAL A 188 0.71 10.34 -10.98
C VAL A 188 1.49 9.06 -11.24
N HIS A 189 0.83 7.92 -11.06
CA HIS A 189 1.45 6.62 -11.24
C HIS A 189 0.73 5.84 -12.34
N MET A 190 1.48 5.26 -13.29
CA MET A 190 0.95 4.43 -14.35
C MET A 190 1.84 3.23 -14.63
N GLY A 191 1.25 2.11 -14.99
CA GLY A 191 2.00 0.91 -15.30
C GLY A 191 1.20 -0.11 -16.08
N VAL A 192 1.94 -1.02 -16.67
CA VAL A 192 1.40 -2.18 -17.36
C VAL A 192 2.15 -3.43 -16.94
N SER A 193 1.45 -4.54 -16.81
CA SER A 193 2.05 -5.86 -16.65
C SER A 193 1.48 -6.83 -17.67
N PHE A 194 2.29 -7.81 -18.06
CA PHE A 194 1.89 -8.83 -19.02
C PHE A 194 2.35 -10.21 -18.56
N ALA A 195 1.39 -11.12 -18.35
CA ALA A 195 1.65 -12.54 -18.15
C ALA A 195 2.00 -13.18 -19.51
N VAL A 196 3.28 -13.36 -19.78
CA VAL A 196 3.79 -13.92 -21.02
C VAL A 196 3.37 -15.39 -21.15
N ASN A 197 3.42 -16.10 -20.05
CA ASN A 197 2.93 -17.47 -19.87
C ASN A 197 2.70 -17.75 -18.37
N GLU A 198 2.35 -18.98 -18.00
CA GLU A 198 2.07 -19.39 -16.63
C GLU A 198 3.24 -19.15 -15.64
N ASN A 199 4.46 -19.04 -16.14
CA ASN A 199 5.66 -18.91 -15.33
C ASN A 199 6.34 -17.54 -15.41
N LEU A 200 6.11 -16.76 -16.48
CA LEU A 200 6.81 -15.52 -16.76
C LEU A 200 5.84 -14.36 -16.86
N SER A 201 6.07 -13.34 -16.03
CA SER A 201 5.42 -12.04 -16.11
C SER A 201 6.47 -10.94 -16.28
N VAL A 202 6.10 -9.88 -17.00
CA VAL A 202 6.92 -8.68 -17.18
C VAL A 202 6.07 -7.44 -16.90
N SER A 203 6.70 -6.35 -16.46
CA SER A 203 6.01 -5.08 -16.26
C SER A 203 6.91 -3.89 -16.60
N ALA A 204 6.27 -2.77 -16.86
CA ALA A 204 6.91 -1.47 -16.96
C ALA A 204 5.98 -0.40 -16.39
N GLY A 205 6.56 0.65 -15.81
CA GLY A 205 5.78 1.72 -15.20
C GLY A 205 6.55 3.03 -15.15
N ARG A 206 5.79 4.07 -14.82
CA ARG A 206 6.29 5.42 -14.58
C ARG A 206 5.48 6.07 -13.46
N GLN A 207 6.17 6.80 -12.61
CA GLN A 207 5.57 7.69 -11.63
C GLN A 207 6.17 9.09 -11.78
N SER A 208 5.36 10.12 -11.63
CA SER A 208 5.77 11.51 -11.53
C SER A 208 5.25 12.06 -10.21
N VAL A 209 6.13 12.70 -9.44
CA VAL A 209 5.77 13.36 -8.17
C VAL A 209 6.09 14.84 -8.31
N GLU A 210 5.06 15.67 -8.34
CA GLU A 210 5.18 17.13 -8.19
C GLU A 210 5.23 17.46 -6.70
N ILE A 211 6.20 18.28 -6.29
CA ILE A 211 6.33 18.79 -4.92
C ILE A 211 6.23 20.32 -5.00
N THR A 212 5.33 20.92 -4.26
CA THR A 212 4.96 22.35 -4.38
C THR A 212 6.14 23.32 -4.36
N THR A 213 7.22 23.00 -3.64
CA THR A 213 8.39 23.89 -3.52
C THR A 213 9.51 23.62 -4.50
N THR A 214 9.41 22.58 -5.31
CA THR A 214 10.46 22.23 -6.26
C THR A 214 10.12 22.71 -7.67
N ALA A 215 11.14 23.02 -8.46
CA ALA A 215 10.96 23.49 -9.82
C ALA A 215 10.85 22.34 -10.84
N THR A 216 11.08 21.12 -10.41
CA THR A 216 11.17 19.95 -11.27
C THR A 216 10.48 18.78 -10.57
N ASP A 217 9.66 18.05 -11.30
CA ASP A 217 9.03 16.83 -10.79
C ASP A 217 10.09 15.74 -10.65
N GLU A 218 9.97 14.96 -9.59
CA GLU A 218 10.66 13.68 -9.51
C GLU A 218 9.98 12.68 -10.44
N VAL A 219 10.76 11.98 -11.27
CA VAL A 219 10.24 11.00 -12.22
C VAL A 219 10.89 9.64 -11.99
N ASN A 220 10.10 8.68 -11.62
CA ASN A 220 10.47 7.28 -11.46
C ASN A 220 10.05 6.50 -12.71
N THR A 221 10.97 5.74 -13.30
CA THR A 221 10.69 4.81 -14.41
C THR A 221 11.33 3.47 -14.13
N GLY A 222 10.71 2.41 -14.60
CA GLY A 222 11.30 1.10 -14.39
C GLY A 222 10.60 -0.01 -15.16
N MET A 223 11.27 -1.15 -15.13
CA MET A 223 10.75 -2.40 -15.64
C MET A 223 11.10 -3.54 -14.70
N SER A 224 10.22 -4.52 -14.59
CA SER A 224 10.49 -5.72 -13.82
C SER A 224 10.02 -6.97 -14.52
N ALA A 225 10.58 -8.11 -14.09
CA ALA A 225 10.20 -9.43 -14.54
C ALA A 225 10.18 -10.40 -13.35
N SER A 226 9.26 -11.36 -13.39
CA SER A 226 9.20 -12.47 -12.44
C SER A 226 9.08 -13.77 -13.19
N TYR A 227 9.92 -14.76 -12.84
CA TYR A 227 9.87 -16.10 -13.39
C TYR A 227 9.79 -17.14 -12.28
N THR A 228 8.74 -17.97 -12.31
CA THR A 228 8.52 -19.03 -11.32
C THR A 228 8.70 -20.40 -11.95
N MET A 229 9.51 -21.26 -11.34
CA MET A 229 9.75 -22.63 -11.75
C MET A 229 9.66 -23.57 -10.54
N GLY A 230 8.55 -24.25 -10.42
CA GLY A 230 8.26 -25.07 -9.22
C GLY A 230 8.17 -24.20 -7.96
N SER A 231 9.01 -24.49 -6.97
CA SER A 231 9.10 -23.72 -5.72
C SER A 231 10.16 -22.60 -5.74
N ILE A 232 10.69 -22.24 -6.91
CA ILE A 232 11.68 -21.17 -7.05
C ILE A 232 11.07 -20.04 -7.86
N THR A 233 11.17 -18.81 -7.32
CA THR A 233 10.81 -17.59 -8.05
C THR A 233 12.02 -16.67 -8.15
N VAL A 234 12.31 -16.22 -9.36
CA VAL A 234 13.35 -15.22 -9.65
C VAL A 234 12.65 -13.92 -10.04
N GLY A 235 12.91 -12.85 -9.29
CA GLY A 235 12.48 -11.49 -9.60
C GLY A 235 13.67 -10.65 -10.02
N ALA A 236 13.50 -9.81 -11.04
CA ALA A 236 14.49 -8.83 -11.47
C ALA A 236 13.81 -7.49 -11.78
N ALA A 237 14.47 -6.39 -11.43
CA ALA A 237 14.00 -5.05 -11.77
C ALA A 237 15.15 -4.10 -12.08
N MET A 238 14.85 -3.10 -12.92
CA MET A 238 15.70 -1.96 -13.21
C MET A 238 14.85 -0.70 -13.06
N ASN A 239 15.16 0.11 -12.05
CA ASN A 239 14.46 1.34 -11.74
C ASN A 239 15.42 2.53 -11.82
N GLU A 240 14.94 3.63 -12.34
CA GLU A 240 15.66 4.91 -12.47
C GLU A 240 14.79 6.03 -11.91
N VAL A 241 15.42 6.95 -11.19
CA VAL A 241 14.80 8.18 -10.69
C VAL A 241 15.55 9.36 -11.28
N ASP A 242 14.83 10.22 -11.95
CA ASP A 242 15.28 11.55 -12.36
C ASP A 242 14.78 12.60 -11.37
N ALA A 243 15.64 13.59 -11.08
CA ALA A 243 15.34 14.70 -10.17
C ALA A 243 14.89 14.23 -8.76
N VAL A 244 15.68 13.37 -8.12
CA VAL A 244 15.41 12.87 -6.75
C VAL A 244 15.08 14.03 -5.81
N GLY A 245 13.91 13.96 -5.15
CA GLY A 245 13.38 15.03 -4.27
C GLY A 245 13.06 16.33 -5.00
N GLY A 246 12.79 16.30 -6.31
CA GLY A 246 12.54 17.48 -7.13
C GLY A 246 13.81 18.30 -7.42
N VAL A 247 15.01 17.73 -7.21
CA VAL A 247 16.29 18.41 -7.44
C VAL A 247 16.82 18.07 -8.82
N GLU A 248 16.83 19.07 -9.72
CA GLU A 248 17.31 18.92 -11.08
C GLU A 248 18.75 18.37 -11.13
N GLY A 249 18.97 17.35 -11.98
CA GLY A 249 20.28 16.73 -12.18
C GLY A 249 20.67 15.67 -11.13
N VAL A 250 19.89 15.48 -10.09
CA VAL A 250 20.10 14.38 -9.13
C VAL A 250 19.37 13.15 -9.64
N LYS A 251 20.10 12.05 -9.84
CA LYS A 251 19.57 10.79 -10.37
C LYS A 251 19.96 9.62 -9.49
N ALA A 252 19.12 8.60 -9.48
CA ALA A 252 19.43 7.31 -8.87
C ALA A 252 18.99 6.18 -9.80
N GLU A 253 19.79 5.12 -9.86
CA GLU A 253 19.50 3.90 -10.62
C GLU A 253 19.67 2.69 -9.71
N VAL A 254 18.76 1.75 -9.76
CA VAL A 254 18.84 0.50 -9.02
C VAL A 254 18.52 -0.68 -9.93
N THR A 255 19.42 -1.66 -9.92
CA THR A 255 19.14 -2.98 -10.48
C THR A 255 19.04 -3.97 -9.34
N SER A 256 17.91 -4.66 -9.23
CA SER A 256 17.66 -5.67 -8.20
C SER A 256 17.46 -7.06 -8.80
N LEU A 257 17.96 -8.06 -8.08
CA LEU A 257 17.72 -9.48 -8.37
C LEU A 257 17.34 -10.17 -7.06
N ASN A 258 16.21 -10.85 -7.07
CA ASN A 258 15.71 -11.59 -5.93
C ASN A 258 15.54 -13.07 -6.28
N LEU A 259 15.79 -13.93 -5.33
CA LEU A 259 15.59 -15.36 -5.44
C LEU A 259 14.81 -15.84 -4.21
N ALA A 260 13.57 -16.26 -4.42
CA ALA A 260 12.70 -16.79 -3.38
C ALA A 260 12.50 -18.30 -3.52
N PHE A 261 12.47 -18.99 -2.39
CA PHE A 261 12.22 -20.42 -2.31
C PHE A 261 10.99 -20.68 -1.43
N ALA A 262 10.03 -21.45 -1.94
CA ALA A 262 8.91 -21.96 -1.15
C ALA A 262 9.19 -23.43 -0.74
N PHE A 263 9.04 -23.74 0.54
CA PHE A 263 9.30 -25.09 1.10
C PHE A 263 7.99 -25.71 1.62
#